data_9dd7f22be9fbe7c2c61ef656d070b850
#
_entry.id   9dd7f22be9fbe7c2c61ef656d070b850
#
_cell.length_a   1.000
_cell.length_b   1.000
_cell.length_c   1.000
_cell.angle_alpha   90.00
_cell.angle_beta   90.00
_cell.angle_gamma   90.00
#
_symmetry.space_group_name_H-M   'P 1'
#
loop_
_entity.id
_entity.type
_entity.pdbx_description
1 polymer ?
#
loop_
_entity_poly.entity_id
_entity_poly.type
_entity_poly.pdbx_seq_one_letter_code
_entity_poly.pdbx_strand_id
1 'polypeptide(L)'
;CALPVLPDLSEGNLRAVTIQGAAPESQTPEGEGDGDGGEDPGQAPERPAVTLNARRSNGEDQPALWFEGSDNVTAAPLLQDLLYDLKTMTMAKCVDYFPSEEAAEICGFDNPDAILKAEYAENGADQTFTLTVGARMPDESGRYVRLGDEEAIYALATDSVDAVMTISVAGMRGAAQDSGQTEGQGETE
;
A
#
# COMPACT_ATOMS: atom_id res chain seq x y z
N CYS A 1 7.03 7.05 -25.89
CA CYS A 1 6.51 7.46 -24.58
C CYS A 1 7.65 7.35 -23.56
N ALA A 2 8.03 8.47 -22.93
CA ALA A 2 8.98 8.45 -21.84
C ALA A 2 8.28 7.96 -20.57
N LEU A 3 8.96 7.12 -19.79
CA LEU A 3 8.43 6.71 -18.49
C LEU A 3 8.47 7.93 -17.53
N PRO A 4 7.47 8.07 -16.64
CA PRO A 4 7.47 9.13 -15.65
C PRO A 4 8.64 8.93 -14.66
N VAL A 5 9.22 10.03 -14.23
CA VAL A 5 10.17 10.03 -13.11
C VAL A 5 9.35 10.15 -11.84
N LEU A 6 9.40 9.12 -11.01
CA LEU A 6 8.70 9.12 -9.72
C LEU A 6 9.42 10.01 -8.71
N PRO A 7 8.70 10.61 -7.75
CA PRO A 7 9.32 11.39 -6.68
C PRO A 7 10.17 10.51 -5.76
N ASP A 8 11.07 11.13 -5.01
CA ASP A 8 11.84 10.44 -3.97
C ASP A 8 10.97 10.15 -2.74
N LEU A 9 10.36 8.96 -2.72
CA LEU A 9 9.54 8.46 -1.64
C LEU A 9 10.36 7.69 -0.58
N SER A 10 11.62 8.05 -0.41
CA SER A 10 12.43 7.49 0.69
C SER A 10 11.85 7.89 2.05
N GLU A 11 12.09 7.04 3.07
CA GLU A 11 11.63 7.28 4.44
C GLU A 11 11.99 8.68 4.96
N GLY A 12 13.14 9.22 4.55
CA GLY A 12 13.59 10.56 4.86
C GLY A 12 12.62 11.65 4.43
N ASN A 13 11.93 11.49 3.32
CA ASN A 13 11.03 12.46 2.75
C ASN A 13 9.56 12.22 3.12
N LEU A 14 9.16 10.96 3.34
CA LEU A 14 7.78 10.59 3.64
C LEU A 14 7.27 11.22 4.95
N ARG A 15 6.01 11.61 4.96
CA ARG A 15 5.26 12.16 6.10
C ARG A 15 4.09 11.28 6.49
N ALA A 16 3.33 10.83 5.52
CA ALA A 16 2.21 9.92 5.70
C ALA A 16 2.01 9.04 4.46
N VAL A 17 1.44 7.87 4.67
CA VAL A 17 1.01 6.97 3.60
C VAL A 17 -0.39 6.48 3.92
N THR A 18 -1.32 6.63 2.99
CA THR A 18 -2.68 6.12 3.10
C THR A 18 -2.93 5.15 1.95
N ILE A 19 -3.44 3.96 2.27
CA ILE A 19 -3.78 2.93 1.28
C ILE A 19 -5.22 2.52 1.48
N GLN A 20 -6.03 2.64 0.42
CA GLN A 20 -7.40 2.15 0.34
C GLN A 20 -7.44 0.92 -0.57
N GLY A 21 -8.29 -0.03 -0.29
CA GLY A 21 -8.50 -1.20 -1.14
C GLY A 21 -7.50 -2.35 -0.94
N ALA A 22 -6.36 -2.10 -0.30
CA ALA A 22 -5.39 -3.13 0.02
C ALA A 22 -5.82 -3.89 1.29
N ALA A 23 -6.70 -4.85 1.17
CA ALA A 23 -6.89 -5.83 2.23
C ALA A 23 -6.49 -7.19 1.66
N PRO A 24 -5.67 -8.00 2.35
CA PRO A 24 -5.48 -9.38 1.95
C PRO A 24 -6.84 -10.03 1.89
N GLU A 25 -7.09 -10.82 0.87
CA GLU A 25 -8.17 -11.79 0.92
C GLU A 25 -7.92 -12.62 2.17
N SER A 26 -8.72 -12.38 3.19
CA SER A 26 -8.74 -13.25 4.37
C SER A 26 -8.96 -14.64 3.83
N GLN A 27 -8.01 -15.53 4.05
CA GLN A 27 -8.25 -16.94 3.88
C GLN A 27 -9.51 -17.23 4.68
N THR A 28 -10.62 -17.41 3.98
CA THR A 28 -11.86 -17.87 4.58
C THR A 28 -11.50 -19.19 5.22
N PRO A 29 -11.57 -19.37 6.55
CA PRO A 29 -11.52 -20.69 7.10
C PRO A 29 -12.71 -21.41 6.47
N GLU A 30 -12.46 -22.52 5.80
CA GLU A 30 -13.48 -23.44 5.33
C GLU A 30 -14.29 -23.88 6.56
N GLY A 31 -15.34 -23.13 6.84
CA GLY A 31 -16.33 -23.40 7.85
C GLY A 31 -17.64 -23.60 7.12
N GLU A 32 -18.04 -24.86 6.97
CA GLU A 32 -19.38 -25.21 6.58
C GLU A 32 -20.39 -24.51 7.50
N GLY A 33 -21.14 -23.60 6.95
CA GLY A 33 -22.23 -22.88 7.61
C GLY A 33 -23.33 -22.61 6.61
N ASP A 34 -24.30 -23.51 6.51
CA ASP A 34 -25.61 -23.25 5.92
C ASP A 34 -26.22 -22.01 6.59
N GLY A 35 -26.32 -20.92 5.87
CA GLY A 35 -26.95 -19.69 6.29
C GLY A 35 -27.53 -18.95 5.09
N ASP A 36 -28.79 -19.24 4.78
CA ASP A 36 -29.68 -18.51 3.88
C ASP A 36 -29.78 -17.05 4.38
N GLY A 37 -29.04 -16.14 3.76
CA GLY A 37 -29.09 -14.71 3.97
C GLY A 37 -28.78 -14.03 2.65
N GLY A 38 -29.82 -13.54 1.94
CA GLY A 38 -29.71 -12.86 0.66
C GLY A 38 -28.77 -11.66 0.77
N GLU A 39 -27.57 -11.80 0.25
CA GLU A 39 -26.63 -10.70 0.02
C GLU A 39 -26.91 -10.11 -1.35
N ASP A 40 -27.13 -8.82 -1.36
CA ASP A 40 -27.26 -7.99 -2.56
C ASP A 40 -25.93 -8.08 -3.37
N PRO A 41 -25.92 -8.56 -4.63
CA PRO A 41 -24.69 -8.82 -5.37
C PRO A 41 -24.03 -7.54 -5.94
N GLY A 42 -24.21 -6.38 -5.31
CA GLY A 42 -23.84 -5.09 -5.89
C GLY A 42 -22.77 -4.29 -5.14
N GLN A 43 -22.29 -4.68 -3.97
CA GLN A 43 -21.35 -3.89 -3.22
C GLN A 43 -20.17 -4.75 -2.78
N ALA A 44 -19.04 -4.60 -3.47
CA ALA A 44 -17.78 -5.15 -2.97
C ALA A 44 -17.54 -4.60 -1.54
N PRO A 45 -17.10 -5.43 -0.57
CA PRO A 45 -16.90 -4.97 0.80
C PRO A 45 -15.89 -3.79 0.79
N GLU A 46 -16.32 -2.66 1.36
CA GLU A 46 -15.43 -1.52 1.55
C GLU A 46 -14.25 -1.95 2.41
N ARG A 47 -13.08 -1.99 1.81
CA ARG A 47 -11.84 -2.36 2.50
C ARG A 47 -11.41 -1.18 3.37
N PRO A 48 -11.12 -1.38 4.66
CA PRO A 48 -10.70 -0.30 5.54
C PRO A 48 -9.39 0.30 5.05
N ALA A 49 -9.33 1.64 5.03
CA ALA A 49 -8.10 2.34 4.70
C ALA A 49 -7.05 2.14 5.79
N VAL A 50 -5.81 1.94 5.39
CA VAL A 50 -4.64 1.94 6.29
C VAL A 50 -3.99 3.31 6.19
N THR A 51 -3.83 4.01 7.32
CA THR A 51 -3.16 5.32 7.37
C THR A 51 -1.97 5.27 8.30
N LEU A 52 -0.80 5.49 7.74
CA LEU A 52 0.49 5.48 8.41
C LEU A 52 1.03 6.89 8.49
N ASN A 53 1.43 7.32 9.69
CA ASN A 53 1.98 8.65 9.92
C ASN A 53 3.40 8.56 10.46
N ALA A 54 4.32 9.28 9.82
CA ALA A 54 5.68 9.40 10.27
C ALA A 54 5.79 10.49 11.35
N ARG A 55 6.38 10.18 12.49
CA ARG A 55 6.72 11.15 13.54
C ARG A 55 8.23 11.21 13.66
N ARG A 56 8.79 12.40 13.55
CA ARG A 56 10.23 12.65 13.72
C ARG A 56 10.47 13.31 15.05
N SER A 57 11.43 12.80 15.82
CA SER A 57 11.95 13.52 16.97
C SER A 57 12.83 14.68 16.48
N ASN A 58 12.98 15.74 17.29
CA ASN A 58 13.69 16.98 16.94
C ASN A 58 15.22 16.81 16.73
N GLY A 59 15.64 15.80 15.96
CA GLY A 59 17.04 15.58 15.56
C GLY A 59 17.04 15.16 14.10
N GLU A 60 17.76 15.88 13.25
CA GLU A 60 17.80 15.67 11.79
C GLU A 60 18.30 14.27 11.39
N ASP A 61 18.99 13.55 12.28
CA ASP A 61 19.59 12.23 12.02
C ASP A 61 18.81 11.05 12.63
N GLN A 62 17.63 11.29 13.22
CA GLN A 62 16.83 10.19 13.79
C GLN A 62 15.87 9.61 12.74
N PRO A 63 15.79 8.28 12.63
CA PRO A 63 14.81 7.63 11.77
C PRO A 63 13.39 8.02 12.20
N ALA A 64 12.48 8.06 11.26
CA ALA A 64 11.07 8.33 11.56
C ALA A 64 10.46 7.17 12.36
N LEU A 65 9.64 7.47 13.34
CA LEU A 65 8.76 6.50 13.96
C LEU A 65 7.42 6.51 13.23
N TRP A 66 6.91 5.33 12.91
CA TRP A 66 5.67 5.18 12.16
C TRP A 66 4.53 4.72 13.06
N PHE A 67 3.37 5.33 12.85
CA PHE A 67 2.18 5.07 13.66
C PHE A 67 0.98 4.80 12.76
N GLU A 68 0.22 3.77 13.11
CA GLU A 68 -1.16 3.56 12.66
C GLU A 68 -2.07 3.94 13.82
N GLY A 69 -2.79 5.07 13.68
CA GLY A 69 -3.52 5.66 14.79
C GLY A 69 -2.60 6.03 15.96
N SER A 70 -2.74 5.34 17.09
CA SER A 70 -1.88 5.48 18.28
C SER A 70 -0.77 4.42 18.37
N ASP A 71 -0.85 3.37 17.56
CA ASP A 71 0.03 2.21 17.66
C ASP A 71 1.34 2.46 16.91
N ASN A 72 2.47 2.21 17.57
CA ASN A 72 3.78 2.28 16.95
C ASN A 72 4.00 1.01 16.11
N VAL A 73 4.06 1.15 14.80
CA VAL A 73 4.23 0.05 13.85
C VAL A 73 5.60 0.06 13.16
N THR A 74 6.54 0.88 13.66
CA THR A 74 7.86 1.09 13.03
C THR A 74 8.61 -0.22 12.77
N ALA A 75 8.51 -1.21 13.65
CA ALA A 75 9.19 -2.49 13.51
C ALA A 75 8.37 -3.53 12.71
N ALA A 76 7.17 -3.20 12.22
CA ALA A 76 6.34 -4.14 11.48
C ALA A 76 6.98 -4.50 10.12
N PRO A 77 7.19 -5.77 9.80
CA PRO A 77 7.77 -6.19 8.52
C PRO A 77 7.00 -5.65 7.32
N LEU A 78 5.66 -5.70 7.34
CA LEU A 78 4.82 -5.16 6.26
C LEU A 78 5.07 -3.67 5.99
N LEU A 79 5.36 -2.88 7.04
CA LEU A 79 5.72 -1.48 6.86
C LEU A 79 7.10 -1.35 6.20
N GLN A 80 8.08 -2.15 6.63
CA GLN A 80 9.43 -2.09 6.07
C GLN A 80 9.43 -2.47 4.59
N ASP A 81 8.65 -3.49 4.20
CA ASP A 81 8.46 -3.89 2.82
C ASP A 81 7.80 -2.76 2.00
N LEU A 82 6.75 -2.13 2.54
CA LEU A 82 6.10 -0.98 1.89
C LEU A 82 7.06 0.19 1.68
N LEU A 83 7.84 0.57 2.69
CA LEU A 83 8.81 1.67 2.60
C LEU A 83 9.92 1.36 1.58
N TYR A 84 10.34 0.11 1.52
CA TYR A 84 11.30 -0.34 0.53
C TYR A 84 10.74 -0.27 -0.89
N ASP A 85 9.53 -0.77 -1.10
CA ASP A 85 8.87 -0.74 -2.42
C ASP A 85 8.62 0.69 -2.88
N LEU A 86 8.14 1.58 -2.01
CA LEU A 86 7.95 2.99 -2.34
C LEU A 86 9.25 3.67 -2.77
N LYS A 87 10.35 3.40 -2.08
CA LYS A 87 11.67 3.96 -2.38
C LYS A 87 12.23 3.45 -3.70
N THR A 88 11.98 2.18 -4.03
CA THR A 88 12.59 1.51 -5.20
C THR A 88 11.65 1.41 -6.39
N MET A 89 10.41 1.89 -6.25
CA MET A 89 9.38 1.83 -7.28
C MET A 89 9.83 2.45 -8.59
N THR A 90 9.67 1.71 -9.68
CA THR A 90 9.93 2.19 -11.04
C THR A 90 8.91 1.62 -12.00
N MET A 91 8.42 2.46 -12.93
CA MET A 91 7.49 1.98 -13.96
C MET A 91 8.19 1.03 -14.93
N ALA A 92 7.57 -0.11 -15.19
CA ALA A 92 8.11 -1.10 -16.14
C ALA A 92 7.92 -0.66 -17.58
N LYS A 93 6.73 -0.15 -17.92
CA LYS A 93 6.40 0.36 -19.27
C LYS A 93 5.21 1.31 -19.24
N CYS A 94 5.09 2.14 -20.27
CA CYS A 94 3.84 2.82 -20.61
C CYS A 94 3.00 1.85 -21.44
N VAL A 95 1.78 1.60 -21.01
CA VAL A 95 0.85 0.68 -21.68
C VAL A 95 0.04 1.45 -22.72
N ASP A 96 -0.58 2.56 -22.31
CA ASP A 96 -1.34 3.45 -23.17
C ASP A 96 -1.21 4.89 -22.68
N TYR A 97 -0.89 5.80 -23.56
CA TYR A 97 -0.69 7.20 -23.21
C TYR A 97 -1.98 8.03 -23.34
N PHE A 98 -2.90 7.61 -24.20
CA PHE A 98 -4.21 8.22 -24.41
C PHE A 98 -5.30 7.14 -24.42
N PRO A 99 -5.56 6.49 -23.28
CA PRO A 99 -6.50 5.39 -23.21
C PRO A 99 -7.93 5.88 -23.50
N SER A 100 -8.71 5.01 -24.14
CA SER A 100 -10.16 5.18 -24.19
C SER A 100 -10.80 4.84 -22.83
N GLU A 101 -12.04 5.24 -22.61
CA GLU A 101 -12.81 4.86 -21.41
C GLU A 101 -12.88 3.32 -21.28
N GLU A 102 -13.14 2.60 -22.38
CA GLU A 102 -13.15 1.13 -22.42
C GLU A 102 -11.79 0.51 -22.01
N ALA A 103 -10.68 1.10 -22.45
CA ALA A 103 -9.35 0.64 -22.04
C ALA A 103 -9.11 0.87 -20.54
N ALA A 104 -9.61 1.96 -20.01
CA ALA A 104 -9.54 2.26 -18.58
C ALA A 104 -10.35 1.24 -17.75
N GLU A 105 -11.56 0.91 -18.19
CA GLU A 105 -12.42 -0.11 -17.58
C GLU A 105 -11.74 -1.49 -17.58
N ILE A 106 -11.24 -1.93 -18.74
CA ILE A 106 -10.52 -3.22 -18.88
C ILE A 106 -9.30 -3.28 -17.95
N CYS A 107 -8.61 -2.16 -17.74
CA CYS A 107 -7.48 -2.09 -16.82
C CYS A 107 -7.90 -1.96 -15.33
N GLY A 108 -9.19 -1.95 -15.02
CA GLY A 108 -9.73 -1.98 -13.66
C GLY A 108 -9.74 -0.64 -12.92
N PHE A 109 -9.72 0.50 -13.64
CA PHE A 109 -9.68 1.81 -12.98
C PHE A 109 -11.04 2.34 -12.54
N ASP A 110 -12.15 1.73 -12.96
CA ASP A 110 -13.50 2.03 -12.47
C ASP A 110 -13.72 1.49 -11.05
N ASN A 111 -13.03 0.41 -10.72
CA ASN A 111 -13.02 -0.19 -9.39
C ASN A 111 -11.59 -0.65 -9.05
N PRO A 112 -10.69 0.28 -8.69
CA PRO A 112 -9.28 -0.03 -8.49
C PRO A 112 -9.07 -0.97 -7.30
N ASP A 113 -8.11 -1.87 -7.45
CA ASP A 113 -7.73 -2.83 -6.40
C ASP A 113 -7.12 -2.11 -5.20
N ALA A 114 -6.38 -1.02 -5.43
CA ALA A 114 -5.86 -0.16 -4.37
C ALA A 114 -5.63 1.28 -4.85
N ILE A 115 -5.72 2.22 -3.92
CA ILE A 115 -5.28 3.62 -4.10
C ILE A 115 -4.30 3.94 -2.98
N LEU A 116 -3.07 4.25 -3.35
CA LEU A 116 -2.04 4.72 -2.44
C LEU A 116 -1.88 6.24 -2.58
N LYS A 117 -1.88 6.94 -1.43
CA LYS A 117 -1.49 8.34 -1.31
C LYS A 117 -0.29 8.45 -0.40
N ALA A 118 0.80 9.03 -0.86
CA ALA A 118 1.98 9.33 -0.07
C ALA A 118 2.15 10.85 0.04
N GLU A 119 2.17 11.35 1.26
CA GLU A 119 2.55 12.73 1.56
C GLU A 119 4.06 12.76 1.82
N TYR A 120 4.77 13.63 1.14
CA TYR A 120 6.22 13.72 1.23
C TYR A 120 6.71 15.16 1.12
N ALA A 121 7.93 15.43 1.60
CA ALA A 121 8.57 16.72 1.46
C ALA A 121 9.55 16.70 0.30
N GLU A 122 9.45 17.68 -0.58
CA GLU A 122 10.40 17.92 -1.66
C GLU A 122 10.76 19.40 -1.74
N ASN A 123 12.06 19.69 -1.72
CA ASN A 123 12.57 21.07 -1.75
C ASN A 123 11.96 21.99 -0.66
N GLY A 124 11.62 21.43 0.50
CA GLY A 124 11.03 22.16 1.62
C GLY A 124 9.53 22.43 1.51
N ALA A 125 8.86 21.86 0.51
CA ALA A 125 7.41 21.92 0.35
C ALA A 125 6.77 20.54 0.51
N ASP A 126 5.59 20.49 1.12
CA ASP A 126 4.82 19.27 1.19
C ASP A 126 4.15 18.99 -0.16
N GLN A 127 4.27 17.76 -0.61
CA GLN A 127 3.75 17.25 -1.87
C GLN A 127 2.92 15.99 -1.63
N THR A 128 2.06 15.65 -2.59
CA THR A 128 1.29 14.41 -2.57
C THR A 128 1.54 13.61 -3.84
N PHE A 129 1.89 12.36 -3.67
CA PHE A 129 1.95 11.37 -4.74
C PHE A 129 0.75 10.44 -4.62
N THR A 130 0.05 10.18 -5.73
CA THR A 130 -1.08 9.25 -5.77
C THR A 130 -0.79 8.17 -6.80
N LEU A 131 -0.95 6.92 -6.42
CA LEU A 131 -0.87 5.74 -7.27
C LEU A 131 -2.20 5.00 -7.21
N THR A 132 -2.89 4.88 -8.34
CA THR A 132 -4.08 4.05 -8.49
C THR A 132 -3.66 2.72 -9.09
N VAL A 133 -3.93 1.61 -8.41
CA VAL A 133 -3.61 0.25 -8.82
C VAL A 133 -4.86 -0.43 -9.35
N GLY A 134 -4.85 -0.73 -10.63
CA GLY A 134 -5.92 -1.44 -11.32
C GLY A 134 -5.70 -2.96 -11.39
N ALA A 135 -6.31 -3.59 -12.37
CA ALA A 135 -6.30 -5.04 -12.55
C ALA A 135 -4.89 -5.61 -12.79
N ARG A 136 -4.73 -6.89 -12.46
CA ARG A 136 -3.53 -7.67 -12.82
C ARG A 136 -3.43 -7.81 -14.34
N MET A 137 -2.22 -7.71 -14.86
CA MET A 137 -1.96 -7.93 -16.29
C MET A 137 -2.20 -9.40 -16.66
N PRO A 138 -2.67 -9.68 -17.91
CA PRO A 138 -2.98 -11.04 -18.34
C PRO A 138 -1.78 -12.01 -18.34
N ASP A 139 -0.56 -11.50 -18.43
CA ASP A 139 0.70 -12.26 -18.37
C ASP A 139 1.25 -12.39 -16.94
N GLU A 140 0.50 -11.91 -15.94
CA GLU A 140 0.84 -11.90 -14.52
C GLU A 140 2.15 -11.17 -14.17
N SER A 141 2.77 -10.46 -15.13
CA SER A 141 4.04 -9.77 -14.93
C SER A 141 3.92 -8.53 -14.03
N GLY A 142 2.72 -8.02 -13.81
CA GLY A 142 2.47 -6.82 -13.03
C GLY A 142 1.01 -6.41 -12.99
N ARG A 143 0.80 -5.15 -12.64
CA ARG A 143 -0.51 -4.50 -12.57
C ARG A 143 -0.54 -3.23 -13.41
N TYR A 144 -1.73 -2.90 -13.89
CA TYR A 144 -1.98 -1.61 -14.49
C TYR A 144 -2.03 -0.54 -13.40
N VAL A 145 -1.41 0.61 -13.64
CA VAL A 145 -1.38 1.72 -12.68
C VAL A 145 -1.57 3.07 -13.37
N ARG A 146 -2.09 4.04 -12.62
CA ARG A 146 -2.16 5.47 -12.97
C ARG A 146 -1.50 6.32 -11.91
N LEU A 147 -0.99 7.48 -12.32
CA LEU A 147 -0.34 8.44 -11.45
C LEU A 147 -1.18 9.70 -11.32
N GLY A 148 -1.56 10.07 -10.09
CA GLY A 148 -2.33 11.26 -9.82
C GLY A 148 -3.59 11.35 -10.68
N ASP A 149 -3.74 12.49 -11.36
CA ASP A 149 -4.86 12.76 -12.27
C ASP A 149 -4.50 12.46 -13.75
N GLU A 150 -3.36 11.82 -14.02
CA GLU A 150 -2.96 11.47 -15.38
C GLU A 150 -3.86 10.36 -15.93
N GLU A 151 -4.27 10.49 -17.19
CA GLU A 151 -5.06 9.46 -17.88
C GLU A 151 -4.18 8.28 -18.34
N ALA A 152 -2.89 8.52 -18.53
CA ALA A 152 -1.95 7.51 -19.04
C ALA A 152 -1.89 6.27 -18.15
N ILE A 153 -1.87 5.11 -18.79
CA ILE A 153 -1.79 3.81 -18.15
C ILE A 153 -0.36 3.30 -18.21
N TYR A 154 0.18 2.96 -17.07
CA TYR A 154 1.49 2.36 -16.92
C TYR A 154 1.38 0.93 -16.41
N ALA A 155 2.46 0.18 -16.47
CA ALA A 155 2.60 -1.11 -15.82
C ALA A 155 3.64 -0.99 -14.71
N LEU A 156 3.32 -1.59 -13.57
CA LEU A 156 4.20 -1.76 -12.43
C LEU A 156 4.40 -3.26 -12.18
N ALA A 157 5.64 -3.69 -11.95
CA ALA A 157 5.91 -5.10 -11.70
C ALA A 157 5.23 -5.60 -10.42
N THR A 158 4.86 -6.88 -10.39
CA THR A 158 4.17 -7.49 -9.24
C THR A 158 4.91 -7.23 -7.93
N ASP A 159 6.21 -7.49 -7.89
CA ASP A 159 7.05 -7.30 -6.70
C ASP A 159 7.06 -5.86 -6.18
N SER A 160 6.81 -4.87 -7.06
CA SER A 160 6.79 -3.45 -6.68
C SER A 160 5.45 -2.98 -6.10
N VAL A 161 4.40 -3.79 -6.18
CA VAL A 161 3.08 -3.46 -5.63
C VAL A 161 2.62 -4.43 -4.55
N ASP A 162 3.33 -5.51 -4.31
CA ASP A 162 2.91 -6.56 -3.37
C ASP A 162 2.72 -6.00 -1.95
N ALA A 163 3.62 -5.15 -1.47
CA ALA A 163 3.46 -4.52 -0.15
C ALA A 163 2.24 -3.59 -0.10
N VAL A 164 1.95 -2.84 -1.18
CA VAL A 164 0.74 -2.02 -1.28
C VAL A 164 -0.52 -2.88 -1.22
N MET A 165 -0.49 -4.04 -1.88
CA MET A 165 -1.64 -4.95 -1.95
C MET A 165 -1.85 -5.79 -0.69
N THR A 166 -0.79 -6.05 0.08
CA THR A 166 -0.84 -6.95 1.25
C THR A 166 -0.92 -6.21 2.59
N ILE A 167 -0.67 -4.90 2.60
CA ILE A 167 -0.69 -4.14 3.84
C ILE A 167 -2.07 -4.18 4.51
N SER A 168 -2.08 -4.41 5.81
CA SER A 168 -3.30 -4.39 6.62
C SER A 168 -3.00 -3.94 8.05
N VAL A 169 -3.99 -3.31 8.68
CA VAL A 169 -3.90 -2.87 10.09
C VAL A 169 -3.64 -4.07 11.01
N ALA A 170 -4.36 -5.17 10.80
CA ALA A 170 -4.22 -6.38 11.61
C ALA A 170 -2.82 -7.02 11.49
N GLY A 171 -2.28 -7.09 10.26
CA GLY A 171 -0.94 -7.64 10.01
C GLY A 171 0.17 -6.82 10.66
N MET A 172 0.05 -5.48 10.64
CA MET A 172 1.03 -4.61 11.28
C MET A 172 0.98 -4.69 12.81
N ARG A 173 -0.22 -4.73 13.40
CA ARG A 173 -0.40 -4.83 14.85
C ARG A 173 0.02 -6.19 15.41
N GLY A 174 -0.25 -7.27 14.69
CA GLY A 174 0.15 -8.61 15.09
C GLY A 174 1.68 -8.74 15.26
N ALA A 175 2.44 -8.18 14.32
CA ALA A 175 3.90 -8.17 14.39
C ALA A 175 4.46 -7.31 15.55
N ALA A 176 3.77 -6.22 15.91
CA ALA A 176 4.19 -5.35 17.02
C ALA A 176 4.02 -6.02 18.39
N GLN A 177 3.05 -6.93 18.54
CA GLN A 177 2.81 -7.65 19.80
C GLN A 177 3.79 -8.79 20.03
N ASP A 178 4.27 -9.45 18.99
CA ASP A 178 5.22 -10.55 19.09
C ASP A 178 6.63 -10.08 19.50
N SER A 179 6.98 -8.83 19.20
CA SER A 179 8.26 -8.24 19.58
C SER A 179 8.39 -7.88 21.07
N GLY A 180 7.30 -7.91 21.83
CA GLY A 180 7.23 -7.49 23.25
C GLY A 180 7.34 -8.60 24.28
N GLN A 181 7.43 -9.89 23.89
CA GLN A 181 7.34 -11.01 24.83
C GLN A 181 8.65 -11.78 25.09
N THR A 182 9.80 -11.22 24.75
CA THR A 182 11.09 -11.89 25.03
C THR A 182 11.92 -11.15 26.09
N GLU A 183 11.33 -10.86 27.26
CA GLU A 183 12.15 -10.59 28.47
C GLU A 183 11.37 -11.01 29.72
N GLY A 184 11.75 -12.13 30.30
CA GLY A 184 11.29 -12.48 31.65
C GLY A 184 11.24 -13.94 32.00
N GLN A 185 12.26 -14.74 31.73
CA GLN A 185 12.53 -15.93 32.51
C GLN A 185 13.93 -15.82 33.12
N GLY A 186 13.99 -15.05 34.22
CA GLY A 186 15.09 -15.04 35.14
C GLY A 186 15.09 -16.32 35.98
N GLU A 187 16.18 -17.03 35.92
CA GLU A 187 16.54 -18.12 36.78
C GLU A 187 16.43 -17.69 38.26
N THR A 188 15.77 -18.49 39.06
CA THR A 188 16.00 -18.55 40.52
C THR A 188 16.43 -19.95 40.88
N GLU A 189 17.66 -20.01 41.26
CA GLU A 189 18.26 -21.07 42.08
C GLU A 189 18.01 -20.79 43.57
#